data_33e3a124cfc8aeeac933347cfa8592c5
#
_entry.id   33e3a124cfc8aeeac933347cfa8592c5
#
_cell.length_a   1.000
_cell.length_b   1.000
_cell.length_c   1.000
_cell.angle_alpha   90.00
_cell.angle_beta   90.00
_cell.angle_gamma   90.00
#
_symmetry.space_group_name_H-M   'P 1'
#
loop_
_entity.id
_entity.type
_entity.pdbx_description
1 polymer ?
#
loop_
_entity_poly.entity_id
_entity_poly.type
_entity_poly.pdbx_seq_one_letter_code
_entity_poly.pdbx_strand_id
1 'polypeptide(L)'
;MKKVYLAGQANEYENNWKEEFKKLRNFSFHDWEFDSDQTSPDTFFPDDLKGIKDADFMVANPGVAPSEGTWIEIGYFYGLNTKKPGNFCSKLIIIWKKERKPIWSIDFVNKTGYIVSSVKEAIQKLEEIARKHD
;
A
#
# COMPACT_ATOMS: atom_id res chain seq x y z
N MET A 1 -11.90 -3.28 14.12
CA MET A 1 -11.77 -3.39 12.66
C MET A 1 -10.35 -2.98 12.25
N LYS A 2 -9.69 -3.80 11.47
CA LYS A 2 -8.33 -3.51 11.01
C LYS A 2 -8.33 -2.37 10.00
N LYS A 3 -7.32 -1.51 10.08
CA LYS A 3 -7.17 -0.35 9.20
C LYS A 3 -6.14 -0.63 8.10
N VAL A 4 -6.49 -0.30 6.87
CA VAL A 4 -5.64 -0.52 5.70
C VAL A 4 -5.41 0.81 4.98
N TYR A 5 -4.16 1.15 4.72
CA TYR A 5 -3.83 2.30 3.89
C TYR A 5 -3.63 1.82 2.44
N LEU A 6 -4.33 2.47 1.53
CA LEU A 6 -4.24 2.18 0.10
C LEU A 6 -3.33 3.22 -0.57
N ALA A 7 -2.12 2.83 -0.92
CA ALA A 7 -1.13 3.72 -1.50
C ALA A 7 -1.13 3.59 -3.03
N GLY A 8 -1.22 4.72 -3.73
CA GLY A 8 -1.23 4.77 -5.18
C GLY A 8 -2.41 5.53 -5.72
N GLN A 9 -2.41 5.82 -7.02
CA GLN A 9 -3.49 6.53 -7.69
C GLN A 9 -4.59 5.57 -8.12
N ALA A 10 -5.86 6.02 -8.03
CA ALA A 10 -7.02 5.18 -8.34
C ALA A 10 -7.02 4.66 -9.78
N ASN A 11 -6.60 5.50 -10.72
CA ASN A 11 -6.72 5.22 -12.15
C ASN A 11 -5.40 4.86 -12.83
N GLU A 12 -4.43 4.36 -12.06
CA GLU A 12 -3.10 4.10 -12.60
C GLU A 12 -3.10 3.00 -13.66
N TYR A 13 -3.84 1.91 -13.42
CA TYR A 13 -3.94 0.80 -14.36
C TYR A 13 -5.34 0.37 -14.64
N GLU A 14 -6.08 0.21 -13.60
CA GLU A 14 -7.41 -0.39 -13.62
C GLU A 14 -8.38 0.63 -13.10
N ASN A 15 -9.58 0.62 -13.61
CA ASN A 15 -10.61 1.54 -13.18
C ASN A 15 -10.79 1.43 -11.67
N ASN A 16 -10.20 2.38 -10.96
CA ASN A 16 -10.34 2.52 -9.53
C ASN A 16 -10.13 1.22 -8.74
N TRP A 17 -8.91 0.70 -8.80
CA TRP A 17 -8.53 -0.54 -8.11
C TRP A 17 -8.88 -0.50 -6.62
N LYS A 18 -8.89 0.68 -6.02
CA LYS A 18 -9.18 0.85 -4.59
C LYS A 18 -10.61 0.47 -4.24
N GLU A 19 -11.55 0.66 -5.17
CA GLU A 19 -12.95 0.33 -4.94
C GLU A 19 -13.16 -1.17 -4.71
N GLU A 20 -12.35 -2.01 -5.32
CA GLU A 20 -12.43 -3.45 -5.07
C GLU A 20 -12.08 -3.80 -3.61
N PHE A 21 -11.11 -3.09 -3.04
CA PHE A 21 -10.78 -3.25 -1.62
C PHE A 21 -11.91 -2.74 -0.74
N LYS A 22 -12.49 -1.61 -1.07
CA LYS A 22 -13.53 -0.99 -0.24
C LYS A 22 -14.81 -1.81 -0.13
N LYS A 23 -14.99 -2.82 -0.97
CA LYS A 23 -16.10 -3.78 -0.86
C LYS A 23 -15.92 -4.75 0.30
N LEU A 24 -14.71 -4.89 0.82
CA LEU A 24 -14.43 -5.77 1.95
C LEU A 24 -14.97 -5.13 3.24
N ARG A 25 -15.74 -5.91 3.99
CA ARG A 25 -16.46 -5.39 5.16
C ARG A 25 -15.67 -5.47 6.47
N ASN A 26 -14.60 -6.24 6.47
CA ASN A 26 -13.83 -6.51 7.70
C ASN A 26 -12.75 -5.47 7.96
N PHE A 27 -12.62 -4.50 7.06
CA PHE A 27 -11.54 -3.51 7.11
C PHE A 27 -12.08 -2.11 6.99
N SER A 28 -11.37 -1.16 7.57
CA SER A 28 -11.55 0.24 7.29
C SER A 28 -10.37 0.69 6.42
N PHE A 29 -10.63 1.48 5.39
CA PHE A 29 -9.63 1.86 4.41
C PHE A 29 -9.37 3.37 4.45
N HIS A 30 -8.08 3.75 4.42
CA HIS A 30 -7.68 5.13 4.19
C HIS A 30 -7.25 5.25 2.72
N ASP A 31 -7.99 6.04 1.98
CA ASP A 31 -7.71 6.38 0.60
C ASP A 31 -7.43 7.89 0.56
N TRP A 32 -6.17 8.26 0.32
CA TRP A 32 -5.73 9.64 0.43
C TRP A 32 -6.54 10.60 -0.45
N GLU A 33 -7.08 10.12 -1.57
CA GLU A 33 -7.89 10.96 -2.47
C GLU A 33 -9.17 11.45 -1.81
N PHE A 34 -9.69 10.74 -0.82
CA PHE A 34 -10.93 11.07 -0.12
C PHE A 34 -10.72 11.41 1.34
N ASP A 35 -9.73 10.83 1.99
CA ASP A 35 -9.57 10.87 3.44
C ASP A 35 -8.50 11.86 3.91
N SER A 36 -7.72 12.42 2.98
CA SER A 36 -6.72 13.44 3.27
C SER A 36 -7.16 14.78 2.71
N ASP A 37 -6.81 15.87 3.39
CA ASP A 37 -7.14 17.21 2.94
C ASP A 37 -6.28 17.60 1.75
N GLN A 38 -6.88 17.61 0.55
CA GLN A 38 -6.20 17.85 -0.72
C GLN A 38 -5.96 19.33 -1.03
N THR A 39 -6.25 20.24 -0.07
CA THR A 39 -6.18 21.68 -0.31
C THR A 39 -4.77 22.16 -0.68
N SER A 40 -3.76 21.61 -0.03
CA SER A 40 -2.36 21.94 -0.30
C SER A 40 -1.42 20.85 0.17
N PRO A 41 -0.15 20.87 -0.29
CA PRO A 41 0.86 19.94 0.25
C PRO A 41 1.03 20.01 1.76
N ASP A 42 0.77 21.19 2.35
CA ASP A 42 0.90 21.38 3.80
C ASP A 42 -0.20 20.67 4.58
N THR A 43 -1.30 20.32 3.94
CA THR A 43 -2.40 19.58 4.57
C THR A 43 -2.43 18.11 4.17
N PHE A 44 -2.30 17.79 2.87
CA PHE A 44 -2.45 16.40 2.45
C PHE A 44 -1.26 15.54 2.86
N PHE A 45 -0.05 16.08 2.90
CA PHE A 45 1.12 15.29 3.26
C PHE A 45 1.07 14.83 4.73
N PRO A 46 0.83 15.71 5.71
CA PRO A 46 0.65 15.26 7.10
C PRO A 46 -0.52 14.29 7.27
N ASP A 47 -1.63 14.51 6.58
CA ASP A 47 -2.80 13.64 6.65
C ASP A 47 -2.49 12.24 6.11
N ASP A 48 -1.74 12.18 5.00
CA ASP A 48 -1.30 10.90 4.43
C ASP A 48 -0.41 10.15 5.42
N LEU A 49 0.58 10.84 5.99
CA LEU A 49 1.49 10.21 6.96
C LEU A 49 0.76 9.72 8.19
N LYS A 50 -0.24 10.49 8.67
CA LYS A 50 -1.04 10.06 9.80
C LYS A 50 -1.85 8.81 9.47
N GLY A 51 -2.45 8.77 8.27
CA GLY A 51 -3.18 7.59 7.81
C GLY A 51 -2.30 6.35 7.76
N ILE A 52 -1.07 6.50 7.29
CA ILE A 52 -0.09 5.41 7.24
C ILE A 52 0.28 4.95 8.66
N LYS A 53 0.55 5.90 9.55
CA LYS A 53 0.93 5.59 10.93
C LYS A 53 -0.17 4.83 11.67
N ASP A 54 -1.43 5.18 11.40
CA ASP A 54 -2.57 4.57 12.06
C ASP A 54 -2.98 3.23 11.43
N ALA A 55 -2.42 2.87 10.27
CA ALA A 55 -2.81 1.66 9.56
C ALA A 55 -2.16 0.41 10.13
N ASP A 56 -2.94 -0.68 10.14
CA ASP A 56 -2.45 -2.01 10.49
C ASP A 56 -1.76 -2.69 9.30
N PHE A 57 -2.24 -2.41 8.10
CA PHE A 57 -1.72 -2.97 6.85
C PHE A 57 -1.63 -1.90 5.78
N MET A 58 -0.73 -2.10 4.82
CA MET A 58 -0.67 -1.27 3.62
C MET A 58 -0.78 -2.15 2.38
N VAL A 59 -1.62 -1.73 1.44
CA VAL A 59 -1.62 -2.25 0.07
C VAL A 59 -1.19 -1.13 -0.84
N ALA A 60 -0.11 -1.34 -1.57
CA ALA A 60 0.45 -0.33 -2.47
C ALA A 60 0.39 -0.78 -3.91
N ASN A 61 -0.01 0.14 -4.80
CA ASN A 61 -0.04 -0.07 -6.23
C ASN A 61 0.74 1.06 -6.91
N PRO A 62 2.06 0.91 -7.05
CA PRO A 62 2.87 2.00 -7.61
C PRO A 62 2.64 2.24 -9.10
N GLY A 63 1.98 1.33 -9.80
CA GLY A 63 1.71 1.52 -11.20
C GLY A 63 2.91 1.25 -12.11
N VAL A 64 2.79 1.57 -13.39
CA VAL A 64 3.88 1.42 -14.37
C VAL A 64 4.63 2.73 -14.58
N ALA A 65 3.99 3.86 -14.33
CA ALA A 65 4.61 5.19 -14.43
C ALA A 65 5.40 5.52 -13.17
N PRO A 66 6.27 6.53 -13.20
CA PRO A 66 6.93 6.99 -11.98
C PRO A 66 5.92 7.32 -10.90
N SER A 67 6.22 6.90 -9.68
CA SER A 67 5.27 7.00 -8.56
C SER A 67 6.02 7.27 -7.25
N GLU A 68 6.80 8.36 -7.25
CA GLU A 68 7.68 8.70 -6.14
C GLU A 68 6.94 8.79 -4.81
N GLY A 69 5.74 9.40 -4.82
CA GLY A 69 4.94 9.53 -3.61
C GLY A 69 4.55 8.18 -3.02
N THR A 70 4.15 7.25 -3.88
CA THR A 70 3.80 5.90 -3.42
C THR A 70 5.00 5.20 -2.79
N TRP A 71 6.19 5.32 -3.40
CA TRP A 71 7.39 4.69 -2.85
C TRP A 71 7.84 5.32 -1.54
N ILE A 72 7.65 6.63 -1.36
CA ILE A 72 7.90 7.30 -0.09
C ILE A 72 6.97 6.74 0.98
N GLU A 73 5.70 6.56 0.66
CA GLU A 73 4.71 6.01 1.58
C GLU A 73 5.03 4.56 1.96
N ILE A 74 5.44 3.74 0.99
CA ILE A 74 5.88 2.37 1.24
C ILE A 74 7.05 2.35 2.21
N GLY A 75 8.04 3.20 1.98
CA GLY A 75 9.22 3.28 2.84
C GLY A 75 8.87 3.69 4.27
N TYR A 76 7.97 4.65 4.41
CA TYR A 76 7.52 5.11 5.72
C TYR A 76 6.81 3.99 6.49
N PHE A 77 5.86 3.32 5.83
CA PHE A 77 5.14 2.20 6.45
C PHE A 77 6.09 1.08 6.82
N TYR A 78 7.00 0.73 5.91
CA TYR A 78 8.01 -0.31 6.16
C TYR A 78 8.83 0.01 7.40
N GLY A 79 9.33 1.25 7.51
CA GLY A 79 10.13 1.67 8.64
C GLY A 79 9.39 1.61 9.97
N LEU A 80 8.10 1.95 9.96
CA LEU A 80 7.25 1.90 11.17
C LEU A 80 6.92 0.47 11.60
N ASN A 81 6.93 -0.48 10.67
CA ASN A 81 6.40 -1.82 10.91
C ASN A 81 7.45 -2.93 10.83
N THR A 82 8.74 -2.56 10.88
CA THR A 82 9.83 -3.52 10.96
C THR A 82 10.73 -3.18 12.15
N LYS A 83 11.18 -4.21 12.86
CA LYS A 83 12.01 -4.02 14.06
C LYS A 83 13.48 -3.80 13.75
N LYS A 84 13.95 -4.35 12.63
CA LYS A 84 15.35 -4.24 12.20
C LYS A 84 15.39 -3.91 10.72
N PRO A 85 16.33 -3.05 10.28
CA PRO A 85 16.52 -2.79 8.86
C PRO A 85 16.78 -4.10 8.10
N GLY A 86 16.13 -4.24 6.95
CA GLY A 86 16.28 -5.43 6.12
C GLY A 86 15.35 -6.59 6.45
N ASN A 87 14.59 -6.51 7.54
CA ASN A 87 13.59 -7.52 7.85
C ASN A 87 12.38 -7.39 6.91
N PHE A 88 11.72 -8.51 6.67
CA PHE A 88 10.50 -8.55 5.88
C PHE A 88 9.32 -7.99 6.69
N CYS A 89 8.50 -7.15 6.05
CA CYS A 89 7.30 -6.59 6.68
C CYS A 89 6.08 -7.43 6.30
N SER A 90 5.57 -8.21 7.24
CA SER A 90 4.43 -9.10 7.01
C SER A 90 3.09 -8.36 6.91
N LYS A 91 3.09 -7.04 6.99
CA LYS A 91 1.88 -6.21 6.91
C LYS A 91 1.82 -5.36 5.64
N LEU A 92 2.80 -5.52 4.74
CA LEU A 92 2.92 -4.74 3.51
C LEU A 92 2.70 -5.64 2.30
N ILE A 93 1.80 -5.20 1.41
CA ILE A 93 1.50 -5.86 0.14
C ILE A 93 1.76 -4.86 -0.98
N ILE A 94 2.56 -5.26 -1.97
CA ILE A 94 2.88 -4.41 -3.12
C ILE A 94 2.40 -5.12 -4.38
N ILE A 95 1.59 -4.42 -5.18
CA ILE A 95 1.12 -4.93 -6.47
C ILE A 95 2.17 -4.56 -7.52
N TRP A 96 2.83 -5.58 -8.08
CA TRP A 96 3.83 -5.39 -9.12
C TRP A 96 3.29 -5.95 -10.43
N LYS A 97 2.89 -5.07 -11.32
CA LYS A 97 2.28 -5.47 -12.60
C LYS A 97 3.33 -6.01 -13.56
N LYS A 98 2.90 -6.95 -14.42
CA LYS A 98 3.78 -7.54 -15.43
C LYS A 98 4.38 -6.51 -16.38
N GLU A 99 3.63 -5.44 -16.67
CA GLU A 99 4.04 -4.37 -17.57
C GLU A 99 5.15 -3.50 -16.96
N ARG A 100 5.30 -3.55 -15.63
CA ARG A 100 6.35 -2.81 -14.97
C ARG A 100 7.67 -3.54 -15.19
N LYS A 101 8.60 -2.87 -15.88
CA LYS A 101 9.91 -3.47 -16.16
C LYS A 101 10.67 -3.74 -14.86
N PRO A 102 11.32 -4.90 -14.74
CA PRO A 102 12.21 -5.15 -13.62
C PRO A 102 13.33 -4.11 -13.64
N ILE A 103 13.65 -3.59 -12.46
CA ILE A 103 14.78 -2.70 -12.26
C ILE A 103 15.67 -3.32 -11.20
N TRP A 104 16.88 -2.81 -11.06
CA TRP A 104 17.82 -3.33 -10.09
C TRP A 104 17.23 -3.40 -8.69
N SER A 105 16.31 -2.50 -8.37
CA SER A 105 15.69 -2.43 -7.05
C SER A 105 14.65 -3.52 -6.80
N ILE A 106 14.31 -4.37 -7.78
CA ILE A 106 13.29 -5.42 -7.56
C ILE A 106 13.72 -6.39 -6.45
N ASP A 107 14.99 -6.71 -6.37
CA ASP A 107 15.49 -7.60 -5.31
C ASP A 107 15.31 -6.94 -3.94
N PHE A 108 15.50 -5.63 -3.88
CA PHE A 108 15.27 -4.84 -2.68
C PHE A 108 13.79 -4.86 -2.30
N VAL A 109 12.93 -4.60 -3.28
CA VAL A 109 11.47 -4.59 -3.08
C VAL A 109 10.97 -5.94 -2.58
N ASN A 110 11.47 -7.04 -3.16
CA ASN A 110 11.08 -8.40 -2.76
C ASN A 110 11.38 -8.70 -1.29
N LYS A 111 12.32 -7.98 -0.70
CA LYS A 111 12.69 -8.16 0.71
C LYS A 111 11.82 -7.35 1.67
N THR A 112 11.06 -6.39 1.18
CA THR A 112 10.30 -5.48 2.05
C THR A 112 8.94 -6.00 2.44
N GLY A 113 8.25 -6.70 1.54
CA GLY A 113 6.88 -7.15 1.79
C GLY A 113 6.44 -8.18 0.78
N TYR A 114 5.14 -8.52 0.81
CA TYR A 114 4.56 -9.45 -0.15
C TYR A 114 4.42 -8.78 -1.51
N ILE A 115 4.89 -9.44 -2.55
CA ILE A 115 4.75 -8.97 -3.93
C ILE A 115 3.69 -9.83 -4.61
N VAL A 116 2.67 -9.19 -5.17
CA VAL A 116 1.59 -9.85 -5.89
C VAL A 116 1.45 -9.21 -7.27
N SER A 117 0.79 -9.89 -8.20
CA SER A 117 0.71 -9.42 -9.58
C SER A 117 -0.65 -8.83 -9.97
N SER A 118 -1.64 -8.88 -9.08
CA SER A 118 -2.97 -8.37 -9.40
C SER A 118 -3.69 -7.88 -8.15
N VAL A 119 -4.74 -7.10 -8.35
CA VAL A 119 -5.63 -6.66 -7.27
C VAL A 119 -6.28 -7.85 -6.59
N LYS A 120 -6.69 -8.86 -7.36
CA LYS A 120 -7.31 -10.07 -6.81
C LYS A 120 -6.36 -10.79 -5.85
N GLU A 121 -5.09 -10.96 -6.27
CA GLU A 121 -4.09 -11.59 -5.41
C GLU A 121 -3.82 -10.75 -4.16
N ALA A 122 -3.83 -9.43 -4.30
CA ALA A 122 -3.63 -8.53 -3.16
C ALA A 122 -4.74 -8.67 -2.14
N ILE A 123 -6.00 -8.77 -2.59
CA ILE A 123 -7.14 -8.97 -1.69
C ILE A 123 -7.01 -10.30 -0.96
N GLN A 124 -6.68 -11.38 -1.68
CA GLN A 124 -6.50 -12.69 -1.08
C GLN A 124 -5.38 -12.66 -0.02
N LYS A 125 -4.27 -11.99 -0.34
CA LYS A 125 -3.16 -11.88 0.59
C LYS A 125 -3.54 -11.06 1.82
N LEU A 126 -4.26 -9.95 1.63
CA LEU A 126 -4.71 -9.12 2.75
C LEU A 126 -5.58 -9.92 3.71
N GLU A 127 -6.53 -10.68 3.20
CA GLU A 127 -7.40 -11.51 4.03
C GLU A 127 -6.61 -12.59 4.76
N GLU A 128 -5.63 -13.19 4.08
CA GLU A 128 -4.76 -14.20 4.68
C GLU A 128 -3.94 -13.64 5.84
N ILE A 129 -3.23 -12.53 5.62
CA ILE A 129 -2.37 -11.95 6.66
C ILE A 129 -3.19 -11.38 7.81
N ALA A 130 -4.37 -10.84 7.53
CA ALA A 130 -5.25 -10.32 8.58
C ALA A 130 -5.65 -11.42 9.56
N ARG A 131 -5.94 -12.63 9.06
CA ARG A 131 -6.27 -13.77 9.93
C ARG A 131 -5.11 -14.15 10.85
N LYS A 132 -3.87 -13.99 10.37
CA LYS A 132 -2.67 -14.31 11.16
C LYS A 132 -2.33 -13.28 12.22
N HIS A 133 -2.87 -12.06 12.07
CA HIS A 133 -2.62 -10.95 13.00
C HIS A 133 -3.80 -10.64 13.92
N ASP A 134 -4.76 -11.51 13.97
CA ASP A 134 -5.89 -11.39 14.90
C ASP A 134 -5.50 -11.80 16.33
#